data_2f8e9bfd93818c1a31bb4943d9d0a66f
#
_entry.id   2f8e9bfd93818c1a31bb4943d9d0a66f
#
_cell.length_a   1.000
_cell.length_b   1.000
_cell.length_c   1.000
_cell.angle_alpha   90.00
_cell.angle_beta   90.00
_cell.angle_gamma   90.00
#
_symmetry.space_group_name_H-M   'P 1'
#
loop_
_entity.id
_entity.type
_entity.pdbx_description
1 polymer ?
#
loop_
_entity_poly.entity_id
_entity_poly.type
_entity_poly.pdbx_seq_one_letter_code
_entity_poly.pdbx_strand_id
1 'polypeptide(L)'
;AAAMGMSPGNLYYHFKNKDAIIIELFTRYAERMAAALTFPDVHPLTQADKANLFERVLTSLWDFRFLHRDMTHLLENAQLSTQYRAFSLQVLAQLRELYRAQIAAGMIEADDSDIDTLAITIWITATNWVNFLHTTGLFIDDSLAGKAISDTSTGDITEAMLRRGILHVICLEAPYLRGEAKAGLAALRAHYGTVLANDD
;
A
#
# COMPACT_ATOMS: atom_id res chain seq x y z
N ALA A 1 18.44 19.00 -1.79
CA ALA A 1 19.43 19.61 -2.70
C ALA A 1 20.82 19.00 -2.49
N ALA A 2 21.38 19.05 -1.28
CA ALA A 2 22.74 18.53 -1.02
C ALA A 2 22.86 17.01 -1.33
N ALA A 3 21.92 16.19 -0.90
CA ALA A 3 21.91 14.73 -1.15
C ALA A 3 21.80 14.36 -2.66
N MET A 4 21.36 15.29 -3.50
CA MET A 4 21.21 15.10 -4.95
C MET A 4 22.31 15.79 -5.77
N GLY A 5 23.34 16.38 -5.12
CA GLY A 5 24.37 17.15 -5.78
C GLY A 5 23.88 18.43 -6.50
N MET A 6 22.65 18.86 -6.22
CA MET A 6 22.04 20.04 -6.86
C MET A 6 22.18 21.26 -5.96
N SER A 7 22.42 22.43 -6.57
CA SER A 7 22.39 23.69 -5.82
C SER A 7 20.97 24.03 -5.40
N PRO A 8 20.78 24.68 -4.23
CA PRO A 8 19.45 25.18 -3.82
C PRO A 8 18.78 26.05 -4.88
N GLY A 9 19.55 26.90 -5.58
CA GLY A 9 19.07 27.76 -6.66
C GLY A 9 18.46 27.00 -7.83
N ASN A 10 19.01 25.83 -8.19
CA ASN A 10 18.47 25.00 -9.26
C ASN A 10 17.12 24.38 -8.87
N LEU A 11 16.96 23.98 -7.60
CA LEU A 11 15.68 23.48 -7.09
C LEU A 11 14.59 24.57 -7.11
N TYR A 12 14.93 25.80 -6.69
CA TYR A 12 14.00 26.94 -6.71
C TYR A 12 13.65 27.42 -8.12
N TYR A 13 14.47 27.13 -9.12
CA TYR A 13 14.14 27.39 -10.51
C TYR A 13 12.97 26.53 -11.00
N HIS A 14 12.92 25.27 -10.55
CA HIS A 14 11.86 24.32 -10.94
C HIS A 14 10.63 24.35 -10.03
N PHE A 15 10.80 24.66 -8.74
CA PHE A 15 9.72 24.62 -7.75
C PHE A 15 9.68 25.92 -6.94
N LYS A 16 8.55 26.61 -6.96
CA LYS A 16 8.37 27.88 -6.26
C LYS A 16 8.47 27.77 -4.72
N ASN A 17 8.09 26.64 -4.15
CA ASN A 17 8.10 26.35 -2.72
C ASN A 17 8.06 24.86 -2.45
N LYS A 18 8.11 24.48 -1.16
CA LYS A 18 8.03 23.07 -0.70
C LYS A 18 6.72 22.40 -1.11
N ASP A 19 5.60 23.13 -1.05
CA ASP A 19 4.29 22.60 -1.39
C ASP A 19 4.21 22.18 -2.86
N ALA A 20 4.80 22.95 -3.77
CA ALA A 20 4.86 22.58 -5.18
C ALA A 20 5.62 21.27 -5.41
N ILE A 21 6.68 21.00 -4.64
CA ILE A 21 7.42 19.73 -4.69
C ILE A 21 6.54 18.59 -4.19
N ILE A 22 5.84 18.80 -3.07
CA ILE A 22 4.97 17.77 -2.48
C ILE A 22 3.82 17.42 -3.41
N ILE A 23 3.19 18.42 -4.04
CA ILE A 23 2.11 18.22 -5.00
C ILE A 23 2.60 17.41 -6.21
N GLU A 24 3.78 17.74 -6.74
CA GLU A 24 4.38 16.99 -7.86
C GLU A 24 4.69 15.54 -7.46
N LEU A 25 5.26 15.31 -6.27
CA LEU A 25 5.55 13.96 -5.76
C LEU A 25 4.26 13.16 -5.54
N PHE A 26 3.21 13.82 -5.06
CA PHE A 26 1.90 13.19 -4.91
C PHE A 26 1.28 12.83 -6.27
N THR A 27 1.40 13.70 -7.27
CA THR A 27 0.92 13.42 -8.63
C THR A 27 1.59 12.16 -9.19
N ARG A 28 2.91 12.05 -9.06
CA ARG A 28 3.67 10.85 -9.48
C ARG A 28 3.25 9.58 -8.72
N TYR A 29 3.02 9.73 -7.41
CA TYR A 29 2.51 8.63 -6.59
C TYR A 29 1.13 8.17 -7.09
N ALA A 30 0.22 9.09 -7.33
CA ALA A 30 -1.14 8.79 -7.80
C ALA A 30 -1.13 8.10 -9.17
N GLU A 31 -0.34 8.59 -10.12
CA GLU A 31 -0.16 7.98 -11.44
C GLU A 31 0.40 6.55 -11.33
N ARG A 32 1.43 6.37 -10.50
CA ARG A 32 2.06 5.05 -10.31
C ARG A 32 1.12 4.06 -9.64
N MET A 33 0.35 4.50 -8.64
CA MET A 33 -0.65 3.66 -7.98
C MET A 33 -1.79 3.29 -8.93
N ALA A 34 -2.29 4.23 -9.72
CA ALA A 34 -3.31 3.95 -10.74
C ALA A 34 -2.82 2.91 -11.76
N ALA A 35 -1.58 3.03 -12.22
CA ALA A 35 -0.96 2.04 -13.10
C ALA A 35 -0.76 0.68 -12.41
N ALA A 36 -0.37 0.67 -11.12
CA ALA A 36 -0.21 -0.56 -10.35
C ALA A 36 -1.50 -1.35 -10.19
N LEU A 37 -2.64 -0.66 -10.10
CA LEU A 37 -3.99 -1.25 -9.95
C LEU A 37 -4.66 -1.61 -11.28
N THR A 38 -4.01 -1.34 -12.42
CA THR A 38 -4.54 -1.67 -13.74
C THR A 38 -4.13 -3.07 -14.16
N PHE A 39 -5.09 -3.84 -14.67
CA PHE A 39 -4.87 -5.16 -15.27
C PHE A 39 -5.10 -5.09 -16.79
N PRO A 40 -4.29 -5.82 -17.57
CA PRO A 40 -4.55 -5.97 -18.99
C PRO A 40 -5.77 -6.88 -19.22
N ASP A 41 -6.70 -6.47 -20.10
CA ASP A 41 -7.89 -7.23 -20.50
C ASP A 41 -7.58 -8.36 -21.48
N VAL A 42 -6.37 -8.93 -21.44
CA VAL A 42 -5.92 -9.93 -22.44
C VAL A 42 -6.24 -11.37 -22.06
N HIS A 43 -6.54 -11.64 -20.80
CA HIS A 43 -6.94 -12.94 -20.27
C HIS A 43 -7.68 -12.78 -18.94
N PRO A 44 -8.44 -13.82 -18.48
CA PRO A 44 -9.01 -13.82 -17.13
C PRO A 44 -7.91 -13.65 -16.05
N LEU A 45 -8.25 -12.94 -14.98
CA LEU A 45 -7.33 -12.67 -13.87
C LEU A 45 -6.82 -13.98 -13.25
N THR A 46 -5.51 -14.08 -13.02
CA THR A 46 -4.83 -15.23 -12.43
C THR A 46 -4.25 -14.91 -11.04
N GLN A 47 -3.84 -15.96 -10.31
CA GLN A 47 -3.10 -15.79 -9.04
C GLN A 47 -1.75 -15.09 -9.24
N ALA A 48 -1.09 -15.32 -10.37
CA ALA A 48 0.16 -14.65 -10.70
C ALA A 48 -0.06 -13.15 -10.93
N ASP A 49 -1.15 -12.75 -11.58
CA ASP A 49 -1.51 -11.33 -11.75
C ASP A 49 -1.77 -10.66 -10.41
N LYS A 50 -2.44 -11.35 -9.48
CA LYS A 50 -2.68 -10.84 -8.13
C LYS A 50 -1.39 -10.69 -7.33
N ALA A 51 -0.48 -11.65 -7.39
CA ALA A 51 0.85 -11.54 -6.75
C ALA A 51 1.64 -10.37 -7.33
N ASN A 52 1.68 -10.23 -8.65
CA ASN A 52 2.34 -9.11 -9.33
C ASN A 52 1.72 -7.75 -8.96
N LEU A 53 0.39 -7.69 -8.75
CA LEU A 53 -0.28 -6.49 -8.25
C LEU A 53 0.23 -6.13 -6.86
N PHE A 54 0.30 -7.07 -5.94
CA PHE A 54 0.81 -6.82 -4.59
C PHE A 54 2.22 -6.25 -4.62
N GLU A 55 3.12 -6.80 -5.45
CA GLU A 55 4.48 -6.29 -5.57
C GLU A 55 4.53 -4.87 -6.15
N ARG A 56 3.73 -4.56 -7.17
CA ARG A 56 3.64 -3.20 -7.72
C ARG A 56 3.11 -2.18 -6.72
N VAL A 57 2.08 -2.55 -5.96
CA VAL A 57 1.50 -1.71 -4.90
C VAL A 57 2.52 -1.49 -3.77
N LEU A 58 3.16 -2.57 -3.29
CA LEU A 58 4.19 -2.49 -2.25
C LEU A 58 5.36 -1.59 -2.66
N THR A 59 5.87 -1.75 -3.88
CA THR A 59 6.94 -0.90 -4.40
C THR A 59 6.51 0.57 -4.44
N SER A 60 5.26 0.85 -4.84
CA SER A 60 4.73 2.22 -4.85
C SER A 60 4.60 2.78 -3.43
N LEU A 61 4.09 2.00 -2.48
CA LEU A 61 3.99 2.40 -1.08
C LEU A 61 5.37 2.63 -0.45
N TRP A 62 6.35 1.79 -0.77
CA TRP A 62 7.72 1.92 -0.26
C TRP A 62 8.40 3.19 -0.75
N ASP A 63 8.37 3.43 -2.05
CA ASP A 63 9.03 4.59 -2.66
C ASP A 63 8.43 5.92 -2.17
N PHE A 64 7.12 5.93 -1.89
CA PHE A 64 6.38 7.12 -1.45
C PHE A 64 5.92 7.06 0.03
N ARG A 65 6.54 6.21 0.86
CA ARG A 65 6.17 6.03 2.29
C ARG A 65 6.17 7.31 3.12
N PHE A 66 7.00 8.28 2.74
CA PHE A 66 7.04 9.59 3.40
C PHE A 66 5.72 10.36 3.25
N LEU A 67 4.99 10.20 2.14
CA LEU A 67 3.66 10.80 1.98
C LEU A 67 2.66 10.21 2.98
N HIS A 68 2.70 8.90 3.18
CA HIS A 68 1.80 8.20 4.10
C HIS A 68 2.08 8.56 5.56
N ARG A 69 3.35 8.74 5.93
CA ARG A 69 3.74 9.15 7.27
C ARG A 69 3.17 10.49 7.67
N ASP A 70 3.27 11.46 6.78
CA ASP A 70 2.97 12.86 7.07
C ASP A 70 1.61 13.31 6.47
N MET A 71 0.80 12.38 5.95
CA MET A 71 -0.40 12.67 5.15
C MET A 71 -1.37 13.64 5.83
N THR A 72 -1.66 13.46 7.12
CA THR A 72 -2.56 14.34 7.86
C THR A 72 -2.12 15.80 7.80
N HIS A 73 -0.83 16.07 7.99
CA HIS A 73 -0.27 17.40 7.89
C HIS A 73 -0.25 17.92 6.44
N LEU A 74 0.08 17.04 5.48
CA LEU A 74 0.13 17.41 4.07
C LEU A 74 -1.26 17.82 3.53
N LEU A 75 -2.34 17.23 4.03
CA LEU A 75 -3.73 17.54 3.65
C LEU A 75 -4.24 18.88 4.18
N GLU A 76 -3.49 19.60 5.03
CA GLU A 76 -3.78 20.99 5.36
C GLU A 76 -3.66 21.92 4.13
N ASN A 77 -2.86 21.51 3.12
CA ASN A 77 -2.82 22.18 1.84
C ASN A 77 -4.08 21.87 1.02
N ALA A 78 -4.90 22.88 0.71
CA ALA A 78 -6.20 22.74 0.04
C ALA A 78 -6.09 22.09 -1.34
N GLN A 79 -5.03 22.39 -2.11
CA GLN A 79 -4.82 21.81 -3.44
C GLN A 79 -4.52 20.32 -3.32
N LEU A 80 -3.61 19.94 -2.42
CA LEU A 80 -3.28 18.54 -2.18
C LEU A 80 -4.49 17.76 -1.64
N SER A 81 -5.26 18.35 -0.73
CA SER A 81 -6.49 17.75 -0.20
C SER A 81 -7.51 17.44 -1.31
N THR A 82 -7.66 18.35 -2.27
CA THR A 82 -8.54 18.15 -3.42
C THR A 82 -8.04 17.01 -4.32
N GLN A 83 -6.74 16.97 -4.61
CA GLN A 83 -6.14 15.90 -5.42
C GLN A 83 -6.21 14.54 -4.71
N TYR A 84 -5.96 14.51 -3.40
CA TYR A 84 -6.04 13.28 -2.60
C TYR A 84 -7.45 12.70 -2.59
N ARG A 85 -8.48 13.56 -2.48
CA ARG A 85 -9.88 13.11 -2.54
C ARG A 85 -10.21 12.48 -3.90
N ALA A 86 -9.83 13.13 -5.00
CA ALA A 86 -10.04 12.57 -6.34
C ALA A 86 -9.29 11.23 -6.52
N PHE A 87 -8.04 11.17 -6.09
CA PHE A 87 -7.23 9.95 -6.10
C PHE A 87 -7.87 8.82 -5.28
N SER A 88 -8.34 9.11 -4.06
CA SER A 88 -8.99 8.11 -3.20
C SER A 88 -10.23 7.50 -3.86
N LEU A 89 -11.07 8.32 -4.47
CA LEU A 89 -12.26 7.85 -5.19
C LEU A 89 -11.89 6.98 -6.39
N GLN A 90 -10.83 7.37 -7.14
CA GLN A 90 -10.33 6.58 -8.26
C GLN A 90 -9.81 5.21 -7.79
N VAL A 91 -9.00 5.16 -6.74
CA VAL A 91 -8.47 3.90 -6.20
C VAL A 91 -9.61 3.00 -5.71
N LEU A 92 -10.59 3.54 -5.00
CA LEU A 92 -11.76 2.75 -4.57
C LEU A 92 -12.54 2.18 -5.76
N ALA A 93 -12.71 2.95 -6.84
CA ALA A 93 -13.33 2.44 -8.06
C ALA A 93 -12.49 1.31 -8.69
N GLN A 94 -11.17 1.47 -8.80
CA GLN A 94 -10.28 0.43 -9.32
C GLN A 94 -10.27 -0.84 -8.47
N LEU A 95 -10.32 -0.71 -7.13
CA LEU A 95 -10.44 -1.86 -6.23
C LEU A 95 -11.75 -2.62 -6.44
N ARG A 96 -12.87 -1.93 -6.63
CA ARG A 96 -14.15 -2.57 -6.95
C ARG A 96 -14.08 -3.35 -8.26
N GLU A 97 -13.53 -2.76 -9.30
CA GLU A 97 -13.35 -3.44 -10.60
C GLU A 97 -12.42 -4.67 -10.45
N LEU A 98 -11.35 -4.56 -9.67
CA LEU A 98 -10.47 -5.68 -9.35
C LEU A 98 -11.26 -6.84 -8.69
N TYR A 99 -12.13 -6.55 -7.72
CA TYR A 99 -12.95 -7.58 -7.08
C TYR A 99 -13.96 -8.20 -8.03
N ARG A 100 -14.60 -7.42 -8.88
CA ARG A 100 -15.48 -7.94 -9.94
C ARG A 100 -14.73 -8.85 -10.90
N ALA A 101 -13.51 -8.50 -11.29
CA ALA A 101 -12.67 -9.34 -12.12
C ALA A 101 -12.28 -10.66 -11.40
N GLN A 102 -12.00 -10.62 -10.10
CA GLN A 102 -11.75 -11.84 -9.30
C GLN A 102 -12.99 -12.73 -9.18
N ILE A 103 -14.18 -12.16 -9.05
CA ILE A 103 -15.44 -12.92 -9.07
C ILE A 103 -15.64 -13.57 -10.44
N ALA A 104 -15.49 -12.83 -11.52
CA ALA A 104 -15.61 -13.35 -12.88
C ALA A 104 -14.61 -14.49 -13.17
N ALA A 105 -13.42 -14.44 -12.58
CA ALA A 105 -12.39 -15.48 -12.64
C ALA A 105 -12.63 -16.66 -11.68
N GLY A 106 -13.69 -16.63 -10.85
CA GLY A 106 -13.98 -17.69 -9.86
C GLY A 106 -12.98 -17.74 -8.68
N MET A 107 -12.21 -16.68 -8.47
CA MET A 107 -11.21 -16.60 -7.41
C MET A 107 -11.83 -16.26 -6.05
N ILE A 108 -12.91 -15.48 -6.04
CA ILE A 108 -13.66 -15.08 -4.85
C ILE A 108 -15.17 -15.22 -5.10
N GLU A 109 -15.91 -15.30 -4.01
CA GLU A 109 -17.37 -15.21 -3.98
C GLU A 109 -17.75 -14.13 -2.98
N ALA A 110 -18.35 -13.05 -3.48
CA ALA A 110 -18.71 -11.85 -2.71
C ALA A 110 -19.88 -11.15 -3.42
N ASP A 111 -20.73 -10.48 -2.67
CA ASP A 111 -21.75 -9.58 -3.21
C ASP A 111 -21.25 -8.13 -3.31
N ASP A 112 -22.08 -7.22 -3.85
CA ASP A 112 -21.70 -5.81 -4.02
C ASP A 112 -21.43 -5.11 -2.67
N SER A 113 -22.09 -5.49 -1.59
CA SER A 113 -21.86 -4.96 -0.24
C SER A 113 -20.51 -5.43 0.32
N ASP A 114 -20.17 -6.70 0.08
CA ASP A 114 -18.87 -7.26 0.43
C ASP A 114 -17.75 -6.55 -0.32
N ILE A 115 -17.94 -6.33 -1.63
CA ILE A 115 -16.96 -5.63 -2.49
C ILE A 115 -16.71 -4.22 -1.97
N ASP A 116 -17.76 -3.46 -1.63
CA ASP A 116 -17.62 -2.11 -1.09
C ASP A 116 -16.88 -2.11 0.25
N THR A 117 -17.23 -3.06 1.14
CA THR A 117 -16.59 -3.21 2.45
C THR A 117 -15.12 -3.58 2.30
N LEU A 118 -14.79 -4.54 1.44
CA LEU A 118 -13.41 -4.95 1.16
C LEU A 118 -12.60 -3.80 0.58
N ALA A 119 -13.11 -3.10 -0.43
CA ALA A 119 -12.41 -1.99 -1.05
C ALA A 119 -12.07 -0.88 -0.05
N ILE A 120 -13.04 -0.47 0.78
CA ILE A 120 -12.84 0.54 1.82
C ILE A 120 -11.86 0.06 2.88
N THR A 121 -12.00 -1.16 3.39
CA THR A 121 -11.18 -1.69 4.47
C THR A 121 -9.72 -1.87 4.00
N ILE A 122 -9.51 -2.33 2.77
CA ILE A 122 -8.17 -2.45 2.19
C ILE A 122 -7.55 -1.08 1.97
N TRP A 123 -8.33 -0.11 1.49
CA TRP A 123 -7.87 1.26 1.37
C TRP A 123 -7.39 1.83 2.72
N ILE A 124 -8.20 1.69 3.76
CA ILE A 124 -7.86 2.12 5.13
C ILE A 124 -6.60 1.40 5.60
N THR A 125 -6.51 0.08 5.42
CA THR A 125 -5.35 -0.72 5.84
C THR A 125 -4.08 -0.26 5.11
N ALA A 126 -4.11 -0.16 3.80
CA ALA A 126 -2.95 0.19 2.99
C ALA A 126 -2.44 1.61 3.28
N THR A 127 -3.35 2.59 3.39
CA THR A 127 -2.97 4.00 3.59
C THR A 127 -2.52 4.32 5.01
N ASN A 128 -2.99 3.55 6.01
CA ASN A 128 -2.65 3.79 7.41
C ASN A 128 -1.57 2.85 7.94
N TRP A 129 -1.17 1.81 7.20
CA TRP A 129 -0.19 0.85 7.67
C TRP A 129 1.15 1.49 8.03
N VAL A 130 1.67 2.37 7.17
CA VAL A 130 2.91 3.12 7.42
C VAL A 130 2.79 3.99 8.66
N ASN A 131 1.68 4.72 8.82
CA ASN A 131 1.43 5.55 9.98
C ASN A 131 1.29 4.71 11.26
N PHE A 132 0.62 3.56 11.19
CA PHE A 132 0.50 2.62 12.29
C PHE A 132 1.88 2.14 12.77
N LEU A 133 2.76 1.73 11.86
CA LEU A 133 4.12 1.31 12.19
C LEU A 133 4.91 2.43 12.89
N HIS A 134 4.79 3.68 12.40
CA HIS A 134 5.45 4.83 13.01
C HIS A 134 4.92 5.18 14.41
N THR A 135 3.60 5.16 14.57
CA THR A 135 2.97 5.65 15.81
C THR A 135 3.02 4.66 16.95
N THR A 136 3.02 3.37 16.64
CA THR A 136 3.02 2.32 17.66
C THR A 136 4.42 1.89 18.08
N GLY A 137 5.44 2.14 17.25
CA GLY A 137 6.77 1.58 17.44
C GLY A 137 6.78 0.04 17.44
N LEU A 138 5.66 -0.57 17.04
CA LEU A 138 5.53 -2.03 16.96
C LEU A 138 6.32 -2.53 15.75
N PHE A 139 7.60 -2.75 15.97
CA PHE A 139 8.35 -3.69 15.16
C PHE A 139 7.74 -5.07 15.45
N ILE A 140 6.92 -5.55 14.53
CA ILE A 140 6.30 -6.86 14.68
C ILE A 140 7.37 -7.89 14.33
N ASP A 141 8.29 -8.09 15.25
CA ASP A 141 9.09 -9.29 15.35
C ASP A 141 8.15 -10.43 15.83
N ASP A 142 8.45 -11.68 15.50
CA ASP A 142 7.71 -12.88 15.91
C ASP A 142 7.53 -13.01 17.44
N SER A 143 8.13 -12.12 18.22
CA SER A 143 7.96 -11.97 19.66
C SER A 143 6.73 -11.20 20.11
N LEU A 144 5.62 -11.15 19.35
CA LEU A 144 4.30 -10.74 19.90
C LEU A 144 3.86 -11.63 21.09
N ALA A 145 4.66 -12.62 21.44
CA ALA A 145 4.62 -13.36 22.67
C ALA A 145 5.38 -12.62 23.80
N GLY A 146 4.95 -11.41 24.16
CA GLY A 146 5.14 -10.90 25.53
C GLY A 146 6.46 -10.24 25.91
N LYS A 147 7.28 -9.71 25.00
CA LYS A 147 8.40 -8.83 25.40
C LYS A 147 8.01 -7.36 25.30
N ALA A 148 8.03 -6.69 26.44
CA ALA A 148 7.96 -5.25 26.51
C ALA A 148 9.10 -4.62 25.69
N ILE A 149 8.74 -3.66 24.83
CA ILE A 149 9.67 -2.88 24.04
C ILE A 149 10.54 -2.07 25.00
N SER A 150 11.78 -2.46 25.17
CA SER A 150 12.73 -1.80 26.06
C SER A 150 13.84 -1.07 25.30
N ASP A 151 13.61 -0.61 24.09
CA ASP A 151 14.54 0.37 23.52
C ASP A 151 13.83 1.28 22.50
N THR A 152 13.87 2.58 22.79
CA THR A 152 13.33 3.67 21.98
C THR A 152 14.31 4.06 20.86
N SER A 153 14.88 3.09 20.15
CA SER A 153 15.48 3.42 18.88
C SER A 153 14.34 3.62 17.88
N THR A 154 14.12 4.84 17.46
CA THR A 154 13.28 5.20 16.31
C THR A 154 13.92 4.62 15.05
N GLY A 155 13.91 3.29 14.95
CA GLY A 155 14.36 2.61 13.75
C GLY A 155 13.48 2.98 12.56
N ASP A 156 14.09 3.21 11.42
CA ASP A 156 13.35 3.48 10.19
C ASP A 156 12.50 2.25 9.83
N ILE A 157 11.30 2.49 9.28
CA ILE A 157 10.45 1.42 8.74
C ILE A 157 11.23 0.68 7.65
N THR A 158 11.27 -0.64 7.74
CA THR A 158 11.89 -1.49 6.72
C THR A 158 10.88 -1.92 5.66
N GLU A 159 11.38 -2.32 4.49
CA GLU A 159 10.53 -2.87 3.43
C GLU A 159 9.80 -4.15 3.89
N ALA A 160 10.46 -4.98 4.69
CA ALA A 160 9.88 -6.17 5.30
C ALA A 160 8.66 -5.85 6.18
N MET A 161 8.73 -4.79 7.00
CA MET A 161 7.61 -4.33 7.82
C MET A 161 6.44 -3.85 6.95
N LEU A 162 6.73 -3.18 5.83
CA LEU A 162 5.71 -2.76 4.88
C LEU A 162 5.03 -3.98 4.23
N ARG A 163 5.81 -4.99 3.80
CA ARG A 163 5.32 -6.24 3.20
C ARG A 163 4.35 -6.98 4.11
N ARG A 164 4.52 -6.92 5.42
CA ARG A 164 3.55 -7.50 6.37
C ARG A 164 2.15 -6.91 6.26
N GLY A 165 2.00 -5.68 5.80
CA GLY A 165 0.69 -5.10 5.52
C GLY A 165 -0.15 -5.94 4.55
N ILE A 166 0.48 -6.65 3.62
CA ILE A 166 -0.21 -7.56 2.69
C ILE A 166 -0.87 -8.75 3.40
N LEU A 167 -0.30 -9.23 4.51
CA LEU A 167 -0.95 -10.28 5.32
C LEU A 167 -2.32 -9.86 5.81
N HIS A 168 -2.48 -8.60 6.21
CA HIS A 168 -3.78 -8.07 6.64
C HIS A 168 -4.77 -8.08 5.48
N VAL A 169 -4.34 -7.67 4.28
CA VAL A 169 -5.17 -7.74 3.07
C VAL A 169 -5.57 -9.18 2.77
N ILE A 170 -4.62 -10.13 2.79
CA ILE A 170 -4.87 -11.55 2.58
C ILE A 170 -5.85 -12.11 3.63
N CYS A 171 -5.73 -11.69 4.88
CA CYS A 171 -6.64 -12.12 5.95
C CYS A 171 -8.06 -11.58 5.76
N LEU A 172 -8.21 -10.34 5.29
CA LEU A 172 -9.50 -9.73 4.98
C LEU A 172 -10.21 -10.45 3.82
N GLU A 173 -9.46 -10.87 2.81
CA GLU A 173 -9.99 -11.58 1.65
C GLU A 173 -10.24 -13.07 1.90
N ALA A 174 -9.58 -13.68 2.87
CA ALA A 174 -9.59 -15.13 3.11
C ALA A 174 -10.98 -15.78 3.18
N PRO A 175 -12.01 -15.17 3.81
CA PRO A 175 -13.36 -15.76 3.85
C PRO A 175 -14.02 -15.88 2.49
N TYR A 176 -13.66 -15.01 1.56
CA TYR A 176 -14.26 -14.92 0.22
C TYR A 176 -13.57 -15.80 -0.80
N LEU A 177 -12.34 -16.26 -0.54
CA LEU A 177 -11.53 -17.04 -1.49
C LEU A 177 -12.19 -18.37 -1.88
N ARG A 178 -12.12 -18.73 -3.17
CA ARG A 178 -12.63 -19.98 -3.75
C ARG A 178 -11.57 -20.63 -4.65
N GLY A 179 -11.80 -21.88 -4.99
CA GLY A 179 -10.98 -22.62 -5.95
C GLY A 179 -9.49 -22.61 -5.64
N GLU A 180 -8.69 -22.39 -6.67
CA GLU A 180 -7.22 -22.30 -6.57
C GLU A 180 -6.75 -21.14 -5.70
N ALA A 181 -7.50 -20.03 -5.65
CA ALA A 181 -7.18 -18.88 -4.78
C ALA A 181 -7.20 -19.28 -3.30
N LYS A 182 -8.16 -20.11 -2.91
CA LYS A 182 -8.24 -20.66 -1.55
C LYS A 182 -7.13 -21.67 -1.28
N ALA A 183 -6.84 -22.53 -2.24
CA ALA A 183 -5.76 -23.51 -2.11
C ALA A 183 -4.38 -22.84 -1.96
N GLY A 184 -4.14 -21.74 -2.66
CA GLY A 184 -2.89 -20.95 -2.58
C GLY A 184 -2.73 -20.09 -1.34
N LEU A 185 -3.76 -19.96 -0.50
CA LEU A 185 -3.77 -19.04 0.66
C LEU A 185 -2.61 -19.31 1.64
N ALA A 186 -2.31 -20.56 1.94
CA ALA A 186 -1.25 -20.93 2.87
C ALA A 186 0.13 -20.52 2.36
N ALA A 187 0.39 -20.70 1.06
CA ALA A 187 1.64 -20.30 0.42
C ALA A 187 1.80 -18.76 0.41
N LEU A 188 0.73 -18.02 0.11
CA LEU A 188 0.74 -16.56 0.18
C LEU A 188 1.03 -16.05 1.61
N ARG A 189 0.39 -16.63 2.62
CA ARG A 189 0.63 -16.29 4.02
C ARG A 189 2.07 -16.59 4.43
N ALA A 190 2.64 -17.72 4.01
CA ALA A 190 4.03 -18.06 4.27
C ALA A 190 4.97 -17.05 3.59
N HIS A 191 4.74 -16.73 2.31
CA HIS A 191 5.57 -15.80 1.55
C HIS A 191 5.65 -14.40 2.21
N TYR A 192 4.53 -13.82 2.60
CA TYR A 192 4.50 -12.50 3.23
C TYR A 192 4.73 -12.52 4.74
N GLY A 193 4.72 -13.70 5.37
CA GLY A 193 4.99 -13.88 6.82
C GLY A 193 6.44 -14.12 7.16
N THR A 194 7.21 -14.78 6.28
CA THR A 194 8.60 -15.21 6.54
C THR A 194 9.66 -14.14 6.23
N VAL A 195 9.30 -13.01 5.65
CA VAL A 195 10.26 -11.95 5.24
C VAL A 195 11.03 -11.32 6.40
N LEU A 196 10.74 -11.66 7.65
CA LEU A 196 11.47 -11.12 8.83
C LEU A 196 12.61 -12.00 9.33
N ALA A 197 12.83 -13.17 8.77
CA ALA A 197 13.84 -14.11 9.29
C ALA A 197 15.19 -14.06 8.56
N ASN A 198 15.33 -13.32 7.46
CA ASN A 198 16.47 -13.41 6.55
C ASN A 198 17.24 -12.10 6.32
N ASP A 199 17.03 -11.05 7.11
CA ASP A 199 17.80 -9.80 7.04
C ASP A 199 18.83 -9.67 8.18
N ASP A 200 19.56 -10.78 8.48
CA ASP A 200 20.79 -10.77 9.30
C ASP A 200 22.04 -10.83 8.40
#